data_e135fb2a1144e3b1fab91f020fcdc87d
#
_entry.id   e135fb2a1144e3b1fab91f020fcdc87d
#
_cell.length_a   1.000
_cell.length_b   1.000
_cell.length_c   1.000
_cell.angle_alpha   90.00
_cell.angle_beta   90.00
_cell.angle_gamma   90.00
#
_symmetry.space_group_name_H-M   'P 1'
#
loop_
_entity.id
_entity.type
_entity.pdbx_description
1 polymer ?
#
loop_
_entity_poly.entity_id
_entity_poly.type
_entity_poly.pdbx_seq_one_letter_code
_entity_poly.pdbx_strand_id
1 'polypeptide(L)'
;MHAWAEVAIVGSDTYGKPVGQLAFDLGNACTDRLRLVSFKTVNANGVADYYAGLASSMTFACAADDTLGAPMGDPADGLTQAALQWINTGACASVISSSVAGQAKTSPSSQYPPSRQPSVVERWLPGVQ
;
A
#
# COMPACT_ATOMS: atom_id res chain seq x y z
N MET A 1 -11.28 -9.32 -0.66
CA MET A 1 -11.67 -8.40 -1.71
C MET A 1 -12.57 -9.02 -2.80
N HIS A 2 -12.77 -10.31 -2.83
CA HIS A 2 -13.49 -11.01 -3.91
C HIS A 2 -15.00 -11.21 -3.71
N ALA A 3 -15.64 -10.54 -2.78
CA ALA A 3 -17.03 -10.85 -2.47
C ALA A 3 -18.01 -10.52 -3.61
N TRP A 4 -17.64 -9.58 -4.49
CA TRP A 4 -18.55 -9.01 -5.49
C TRP A 4 -17.97 -8.97 -6.91
N ALA A 5 -16.66 -9.08 -7.05
CA ALA A 5 -15.99 -9.01 -8.34
C ALA A 5 -14.68 -9.80 -8.31
N GLU A 6 -14.25 -10.28 -9.46
CA GLU A 6 -12.91 -10.80 -9.65
C GLU A 6 -11.92 -9.62 -9.67
N VAL A 7 -10.84 -9.74 -8.92
CA VAL A 7 -9.86 -8.66 -8.73
C VAL A 7 -8.47 -9.21 -8.95
N ALA A 8 -7.68 -8.52 -9.74
CA ALA A 8 -6.24 -8.73 -9.86
C ALA A 8 -5.48 -7.54 -9.27
N ILE A 9 -4.33 -7.79 -8.72
CA ILE A 9 -3.33 -6.76 -8.43
C ILE A 9 -2.21 -6.85 -9.47
N VAL A 10 -1.67 -5.70 -9.85
CA VAL A 10 -0.59 -5.60 -10.84
C VAL A 10 0.54 -4.76 -10.24
N GLY A 11 1.77 -5.21 -10.39
CA GLY A 11 2.95 -4.52 -9.88
C GLY A 11 3.82 -5.38 -8.99
N SER A 12 4.17 -4.88 -7.82
CA SER A 12 4.87 -5.60 -6.77
C SER A 12 3.95 -5.88 -5.58
N ASP A 13 4.38 -6.72 -4.65
CA ASP A 13 3.61 -6.96 -3.44
C ASP A 13 3.50 -5.69 -2.58
N THR A 14 2.38 -5.55 -1.91
CA THR A 14 2.14 -4.39 -1.03
C THR A 14 2.85 -4.55 0.31
N TYR A 15 3.02 -3.45 1.02
CA TYR A 15 3.60 -3.47 2.37
C TYR A 15 2.77 -4.31 3.36
N GLY A 16 1.46 -4.34 3.18
CA GLY A 16 0.56 -5.06 4.07
C GLY A 16 0.19 -4.25 5.32
N LYS A 17 -0.86 -3.44 5.23
CA LYS A 17 -1.37 -2.67 6.38
C LYS A 17 -2.90 -2.78 6.45
N PRO A 18 -3.44 -3.87 7.00
CA PRO A 18 -4.89 -4.05 7.14
C PRO A 18 -5.52 -3.22 8.26
N VAL A 19 -4.75 -2.35 8.91
CA VAL A 19 -5.18 -1.56 10.07
C VAL A 19 -5.13 -0.08 9.79
N GLY A 20 -6.00 0.68 10.45
CA GLY A 20 -6.04 2.12 10.39
C GLY A 20 -5.90 2.77 11.77
N GLN A 21 -5.63 4.06 11.76
CA GLN A 21 -5.41 4.85 12.98
C GLN A 21 -6.48 5.92 13.10
N LEU A 22 -6.93 6.17 14.32
CA LEU A 22 -7.69 7.34 14.69
C LEU A 22 -6.78 8.33 15.43
N ALA A 23 -7.06 9.62 15.23
CA ALA A 23 -6.37 10.70 15.90
C ALA A 23 -7.25 11.24 17.02
N PHE A 24 -6.64 11.43 18.19
CA PHE A 24 -7.30 11.96 19.38
C PHE A 24 -6.52 13.17 19.88
N ASP A 25 -7.18 14.30 20.06
CA ASP A 25 -6.58 15.48 20.68
C ASP A 25 -6.54 15.32 22.19
N LEU A 26 -5.37 15.57 22.79
CA LEU A 26 -5.12 15.36 24.23
C LEU A 26 -5.56 16.58 25.05
N GLY A 27 -6.86 16.89 25.02
CA GLY A 27 -7.48 17.90 25.88
C GLY A 27 -7.35 19.34 25.39
N ASN A 28 -8.08 20.24 26.06
CA ASN A 28 -8.25 21.63 25.62
C ASN A 28 -7.00 22.54 25.81
N ALA A 29 -6.02 22.08 26.55
CA ALA A 29 -4.79 22.83 26.83
C ALA A 29 -3.56 22.29 26.11
N CYS A 30 -3.68 21.15 25.44
CA CYS A 30 -2.58 20.50 24.71
C CYS A 30 -2.81 20.65 23.19
N THR A 31 -1.74 20.95 22.49
CA THR A 31 -1.71 20.92 21.02
C THR A 31 -1.27 19.54 20.49
N ASP A 32 -1.11 18.58 21.40
CA ASP A 32 -0.63 17.25 21.07
C ASP A 32 -1.78 16.37 20.57
N ARG A 33 -1.50 15.59 19.55
CA ARG A 33 -2.43 14.65 18.95
C ARG A 33 -1.89 13.23 19.04
N LEU A 34 -2.66 12.35 19.68
CA LEU A 34 -2.37 10.94 19.79
C LEU A 34 -2.96 10.18 18.62
N ARG A 35 -2.14 9.38 17.91
CA ARG A 35 -2.61 8.48 16.87
C ARG A 35 -2.52 7.03 17.35
N LEU A 36 -3.65 6.36 17.42
CA LEU A 36 -3.74 4.97 17.84
C LEU A 36 -4.27 4.09 16.72
N VAL A 37 -3.69 2.89 16.56
CA VAL A 37 -4.28 1.84 15.74
C VAL A 37 -5.58 1.42 16.39
N SER A 38 -6.71 1.72 15.74
CA SER A 38 -8.04 1.63 16.35
C SER A 38 -9.01 0.76 15.57
N PHE A 39 -8.70 0.43 14.33
CA PHE A 39 -9.57 -0.42 13.51
C PHE A 39 -8.79 -1.28 12.54
N LYS A 40 -9.42 -2.39 12.13
CA LYS A 40 -8.97 -3.30 11.09
C LYS A 40 -9.96 -3.23 9.93
N THR A 41 -9.45 -3.08 8.71
CA THR A 41 -10.27 -3.11 7.50
C THR A 41 -10.48 -4.56 7.08
N VAL A 42 -11.73 -4.97 6.98
CA VAL A 42 -12.10 -6.31 6.53
C VAL A 42 -12.94 -6.22 5.25
N ASN A 43 -12.85 -7.22 4.38
CA ASN A 43 -13.76 -7.32 3.24
C ASN A 43 -15.11 -7.92 3.68
N ALA A 44 -16.07 -8.04 2.75
CA ALA A 44 -17.38 -8.60 3.03
C ALA A 44 -17.35 -10.07 3.53
N ASN A 45 -16.25 -10.79 3.30
CA ASN A 45 -16.03 -12.15 3.80
C ASN A 45 -15.26 -12.19 5.12
N GLY A 46 -15.03 -11.05 5.76
CA GLY A 46 -14.27 -10.94 7.02
C GLY A 46 -12.77 -11.11 6.89
N VAL A 47 -12.23 -11.16 5.67
CA VAL A 47 -10.79 -11.35 5.43
C VAL A 47 -10.05 -10.03 5.53
N ALA A 48 -8.96 -10.02 6.30
CA ALA A 48 -8.10 -8.86 6.49
C ALA A 48 -6.64 -9.23 6.86
N ASP A 49 -6.20 -10.43 6.58
CA ASP A 49 -4.92 -10.96 7.11
C ASP A 49 -3.74 -10.75 6.14
N TYR A 50 -3.72 -9.58 5.47
CA TYR A 50 -2.64 -9.23 4.54
C TYR A 50 -1.54 -8.37 5.18
N TYR A 51 -1.10 -8.73 6.40
CA TYR A 51 -0.01 -8.03 7.10
C TYR A 51 1.33 -8.13 6.39
N ALA A 52 1.55 -9.19 5.63
CA ALA A 52 2.79 -9.40 4.87
C ALA A 52 2.69 -8.94 3.40
N GLY A 53 1.56 -8.40 2.99
CA GLY A 53 1.28 -7.98 1.63
C GLY A 53 -0.01 -8.59 1.09
N LEU A 54 -0.52 -8.03 0.00
CA LEU A 54 -1.78 -8.46 -0.61
C LEU A 54 -1.62 -9.67 -1.54
N ALA A 55 -0.45 -9.88 -2.12
CA ALA A 55 -0.27 -10.88 -3.18
C ALA A 55 -0.71 -12.29 -2.76
N SER A 56 -0.39 -12.70 -1.53
CA SER A 56 -0.79 -14.00 -0.99
C SER A 56 -2.30 -14.18 -0.75
N SER A 57 -3.02 -13.06 -0.68
CA SER A 57 -4.48 -13.03 -0.44
C SER A 57 -5.30 -12.88 -1.72
N MET A 58 -4.62 -12.81 -2.88
CA MET A 58 -5.26 -12.56 -4.17
C MET A 58 -5.16 -13.79 -5.06
N THR A 59 -6.22 -14.04 -5.83
CA THR A 59 -6.21 -15.12 -6.85
C THR A 59 -5.28 -14.76 -8.01
N PHE A 60 -5.26 -13.48 -8.38
CA PHE A 60 -4.41 -12.96 -9.45
C PHE A 60 -3.52 -11.85 -8.91
N ALA A 61 -2.23 -12.08 -8.95
CA ALA A 61 -1.19 -11.13 -8.53
C ALA A 61 -0.12 -11.09 -9.64
N CYS A 62 -0.29 -10.16 -10.58
CA CYS A 62 0.56 -10.05 -11.76
C CYS A 62 1.78 -9.18 -11.45
N ALA A 63 2.97 -9.73 -11.62
CA ALA A 63 4.21 -8.97 -11.45
C ALA A 63 4.47 -8.08 -12.67
N ALA A 64 4.76 -6.82 -12.43
CA ALA A 64 5.19 -5.86 -13.43
C ALA A 64 6.02 -4.75 -12.76
N ASP A 65 6.95 -4.19 -13.52
CA ASP A 65 7.77 -3.08 -13.07
C ASP A 65 7.11 -1.75 -13.43
N ASP A 66 7.17 -0.81 -12.49
CA ASP A 66 6.78 0.59 -12.70
C ASP A 66 7.97 1.34 -13.31
N THR A 67 7.92 1.56 -14.61
CA THR A 67 8.94 2.33 -15.34
C THR A 67 8.55 3.80 -15.37
N LEU A 68 9.19 4.58 -14.51
CA LEU A 68 9.03 6.05 -14.54
C LEU A 68 9.49 6.61 -15.90
N GLY A 69 8.60 7.26 -16.62
CA GLY A 69 8.92 7.87 -17.92
C GLY A 69 7.89 7.62 -19.01
N ALA A 70 7.06 6.61 -18.89
CA ALA A 70 5.89 6.45 -19.74
C ALA A 70 4.73 7.33 -19.22
N PRO A 71 3.92 7.93 -20.09
CA PRO A 71 2.71 8.60 -19.67
C PRO A 71 1.76 7.64 -18.95
N MET A 72 1.07 8.11 -17.92
CA MET A 72 0.11 7.29 -17.16
C MET A 72 -0.99 6.75 -18.10
N GLY A 73 -1.19 5.44 -18.08
CA GLY A 73 -2.18 4.75 -18.90
C GLY A 73 -1.73 4.48 -20.35
N ASP A 74 -0.48 4.77 -20.70
CA ASP A 74 0.08 4.38 -21.99
C ASP A 74 0.14 2.84 -22.07
N PRO A 75 -0.33 2.21 -23.16
CA PRO A 75 -0.21 0.76 -23.34
C PRO A 75 1.24 0.23 -23.33
N ALA A 76 2.23 1.11 -23.53
CA ALA A 76 3.66 0.78 -23.41
C ALA A 76 4.17 0.83 -21.97
N ASP A 77 3.41 1.40 -21.04
CA ASP A 77 3.73 1.35 -19.62
C ASP A 77 3.60 -0.08 -19.08
N GLY A 78 4.59 -0.55 -18.34
CA GLY A 78 4.67 -1.94 -17.88
C GLY A 78 3.49 -2.38 -17.02
N LEU A 79 3.00 -1.51 -16.13
CA LEU A 79 1.84 -1.80 -15.29
C LEU A 79 0.56 -1.88 -16.13
N THR A 80 0.37 -0.90 -17.03
CA THR A 80 -0.78 -0.85 -17.95
C THR A 80 -0.78 -2.08 -18.87
N GLN A 81 0.37 -2.44 -19.43
CA GLN A 81 0.51 -3.62 -20.30
C GLN A 81 0.13 -4.91 -19.56
N ALA A 82 0.63 -5.12 -18.34
CA ALA A 82 0.30 -6.31 -17.56
C ALA A 82 -1.18 -6.36 -17.16
N ALA A 83 -1.79 -5.22 -16.87
CA ALA A 83 -3.22 -5.14 -16.59
C ALA A 83 -4.06 -5.48 -17.83
N LEU A 84 -3.73 -4.92 -18.99
CA LEU A 84 -4.40 -5.21 -20.25
C LEU A 84 -4.24 -6.69 -20.65
N GLN A 85 -3.06 -7.28 -20.43
CA GLN A 85 -2.84 -8.69 -20.67
C GLN A 85 -3.77 -9.55 -19.80
N TRP A 86 -3.84 -9.27 -18.50
CA TRP A 86 -4.74 -10.00 -17.61
C TRP A 86 -6.20 -9.85 -18.04
N ILE A 87 -6.65 -8.64 -18.39
CA ILE A 87 -8.03 -8.41 -18.88
C ILE A 87 -8.33 -9.24 -20.12
N ASN A 88 -7.39 -9.32 -21.04
CA ASN A 88 -7.60 -10.01 -22.33
C ASN A 88 -7.49 -11.54 -22.23
N THR A 89 -6.67 -12.05 -21.32
CA THR A 89 -6.34 -13.49 -21.27
C THR A 89 -6.83 -14.21 -20.01
N GLY A 90 -7.21 -13.46 -18.96
CA GLY A 90 -7.52 -14.01 -17.64
C GLY A 90 -6.30 -14.54 -16.89
N ALA A 91 -5.08 -14.26 -17.37
CA ALA A 91 -3.85 -14.81 -16.78
C ALA A 91 -2.75 -13.75 -16.68
N CYS A 92 -1.91 -13.87 -15.65
CA CYS A 92 -0.70 -13.07 -15.50
C CYS A 92 0.43 -13.67 -16.36
N ALA A 93 1.19 -12.81 -17.06
CA ALA A 93 2.44 -13.23 -17.72
C ALA A 93 3.51 -13.65 -16.70
N SER A 94 3.56 -12.94 -15.59
CA SER A 94 4.43 -13.20 -14.45
C SER A 94 3.63 -13.00 -13.17
N VAL A 95 3.90 -13.80 -12.15
CA VAL A 95 3.20 -13.68 -10.86
C VAL A 95 4.09 -13.03 -9.82
N ILE A 96 3.50 -12.24 -8.93
CA ILE A 96 4.19 -11.70 -7.77
C ILE A 96 4.58 -12.89 -6.89
N SER A 97 5.90 -13.16 -6.77
CA SER A 97 6.37 -14.10 -5.78
C SER A 97 6.10 -13.47 -4.41
N SER A 98 5.29 -14.12 -3.58
CA SER A 98 5.21 -13.76 -2.18
C SER A 98 6.62 -13.96 -1.62
N SER A 99 7.36 -12.86 -1.48
CA SER A 99 8.67 -12.91 -0.85
C SER A 99 8.45 -13.44 0.55
N VAL A 100 9.08 -14.57 0.81
CA VAL A 100 9.14 -15.21 2.12
C VAL A 100 9.26 -14.12 3.18
N ALA A 101 8.37 -14.17 4.17
CA ALA A 101 8.45 -13.33 5.35
C ALA A 101 9.88 -13.35 5.90
N GLY A 102 10.63 -12.28 5.70
CA GLY A 102 12.04 -12.23 6.11
C GLY A 102 12.93 -11.29 5.31
N GLN A 103 12.58 -10.95 4.09
CA GLN A 103 13.27 -9.84 3.45
C GLN A 103 12.69 -8.56 4.03
N ALA A 104 13.42 -7.96 4.97
CA ALA A 104 13.19 -6.57 5.31
C ALA A 104 13.11 -5.83 3.96
N LYS A 105 11.91 -5.28 3.65
CA LYS A 105 11.79 -4.37 2.52
C LYS A 105 12.76 -3.26 2.85
N THR A 106 13.98 -3.35 2.32
CA THR A 106 14.95 -2.28 2.42
C THR A 106 14.31 -1.11 1.69
N SER A 107 13.70 -0.22 2.46
CA SER A 107 13.42 1.10 1.96
C SER A 107 14.70 1.56 1.27
N PRO A 108 14.66 2.03 0.02
CA PRO A 108 15.83 2.63 -0.57
C PRO A 108 16.35 3.58 0.49
N SER A 109 17.58 3.37 0.93
CA SER A 109 18.19 4.15 2.00
C SER A 109 17.91 5.60 1.63
N SER A 110 17.11 6.27 2.43
CA SER A 110 16.72 7.64 2.20
C SER A 110 18.01 8.43 1.93
N GLN A 111 18.21 8.86 0.70
CA GLN A 111 19.29 9.76 0.33
C GLN A 111 19.11 11.16 0.95
N TYR A 112 18.05 11.30 1.73
CA TYR A 112 17.87 12.49 2.54
C TYR A 112 18.77 12.38 3.76
N PRO A 113 19.67 13.33 3.96
CA PRO A 113 20.44 13.38 5.21
C PRO A 113 19.43 13.35 6.37
N PRO A 114 19.75 12.63 7.45
CA PRO A 114 18.86 12.59 8.61
C PRO A 114 18.53 14.01 8.99
N SER A 115 17.24 14.35 8.93
CA SER A 115 16.85 15.70 9.31
C SER A 115 17.29 15.88 10.76
N ARG A 116 18.08 16.90 11.03
CA ARG A 116 18.45 17.30 12.40
C ARG A 116 17.25 17.83 13.20
N GLN A 117 16.07 17.71 12.64
CA GLN A 117 14.85 18.05 13.36
C GLN A 117 14.49 16.89 14.30
N PRO A 118 14.28 17.18 15.58
CA PRO A 118 13.73 16.21 16.52
C PRO A 118 12.42 15.70 15.95
N SER A 119 12.16 14.42 16.13
CA SER A 119 10.98 13.67 15.70
C SER A 119 9.78 14.57 15.44
N VAL A 120 9.28 14.56 14.21
CA VAL A 120 8.16 15.40 13.79
C VAL A 120 6.97 15.11 14.69
N VAL A 121 6.86 15.87 15.76
CA VAL A 121 5.60 16.06 16.43
C VAL A 121 4.78 16.86 15.42
N GLU A 122 3.77 16.22 14.82
CA GLU A 122 2.82 16.94 13.97
C GLU A 122 2.17 18.05 14.81
N ARG A 123 2.72 19.25 14.71
CA ARG A 123 2.08 20.43 15.29
C ARG A 123 0.89 20.78 14.42
N TRP A 124 -0.27 20.73 15.00
CA TRP A 124 -1.45 21.29 14.39
C TRP A 124 -1.27 22.81 14.23
N LEU A 125 -1.28 23.30 13.00
CA LEU A 125 -1.28 24.75 12.74
C LEU A 125 -2.73 25.23 12.76
N PRO A 126 -3.12 26.11 13.71
CA PRO A 126 -4.46 26.66 13.69
C PRO A 126 -4.66 27.46 12.41
N GLY A 127 -5.71 27.15 11.66
CA GLY A 127 -6.09 27.84 10.44
C GLY A 127 -5.99 27.06 9.13
N VAL A 128 -5.57 25.82 9.15
CA VAL A 128 -5.66 24.91 8.00
C VAL A 128 -6.82 23.96 8.25
N GLN A 129 -7.97 24.28 7.66
CA GLN A 129 -9.13 23.40 7.52
C GLN A 129 -9.06 22.67 6.20
#